data_8829831d7b265190741b735bf9c2925f
#
_entry.id   8829831d7b265190741b735bf9c2925f
#
_cell.length_a   1.000
_cell.length_b   1.000
_cell.length_c   1.000
_cell.angle_alpha   90.00
_cell.angle_beta   90.00
_cell.angle_gamma   90.00
#
_symmetry.space_group_name_H-M   'P 1'
#
loop_
_entity.id
_entity.type
_entity.pdbx_description
1 polymer ?
#
loop_
_entity_poly.entity_id
_entity_poly.type
_entity_poly.pdbx_seq_one_letter_code
_entity_poly.pdbx_strand_id
1 'polypeptide(L)'
;KNIIKAKKVIIGCNGYLDNLLGSKRNYFMPINNYIIATEPLGKDLASKLIKRNCGVIDSRFMIDYYRFSEDYRLLFGGPETITSHFVKDAKSFVSKRMYKVFPELKKFKIEFSWGGTLAISINRLPIFGTIMNQKLYYAHAYSGHGLAMSIMGGKMVAEKILNKSNNFDMFEQINHFKIPGGNMFRRPLYSSAIIYYRLMDYLNRL
;
A
#
# COMPACT_ATOMS: atom_id res chain seq x y z
N LYS A 1 17.80 24.06 12.76
CA LYS A 1 17.53 23.39 11.45
C LYS A 1 18.87 23.18 10.79
N ASN A 2 19.18 21.94 10.43
CA ASN A 2 20.42 21.62 9.73
C ASN A 2 20.17 21.70 8.21
N ILE A 3 21.15 22.23 7.46
CA ILE A 3 21.10 22.34 6.01
C ILE A 3 22.07 21.32 5.41
N ILE A 4 21.57 20.50 4.49
CA ILE A 4 22.40 19.56 3.71
C ILE A 4 22.46 20.07 2.28
N LYS A 5 23.68 20.27 1.74
CA LYS A 5 23.90 20.59 0.33
C LYS A 5 24.17 19.30 -0.45
N ALA A 6 23.39 19.05 -1.50
CA ALA A 6 23.54 17.86 -2.35
C ALA A 6 23.47 18.24 -3.84
N LYS A 7 24.19 17.50 -4.68
CA LYS A 7 24.12 17.67 -6.15
C LYS A 7 22.79 17.16 -6.70
N LYS A 8 22.24 16.09 -6.14
CA LYS A 8 20.98 15.45 -6.52
C LYS A 8 20.22 15.03 -5.29
N VAL A 9 18.89 15.05 -5.36
CA VAL A 9 17.98 14.63 -4.29
C VAL A 9 17.05 13.56 -4.82
N ILE A 10 16.81 12.52 -4.04
CA ILE A 10 15.85 11.45 -4.36
C ILE A 10 14.76 11.44 -3.31
N ILE A 11 13.50 11.52 -3.74
CA ILE A 11 12.34 11.42 -2.87
C ILE A 11 11.68 10.06 -3.06
N GLY A 12 11.78 9.21 -2.03
CA GLY A 12 11.20 7.87 -1.98
C GLY A 12 10.15 7.71 -0.87
N CYS A 13 9.41 8.77 -0.53
CA CYS A 13 8.50 8.80 0.62
C CYS A 13 7.18 8.03 0.40
N ASN A 14 6.88 7.58 -0.82
CA ASN A 14 5.64 6.90 -1.19
C ASN A 14 4.39 7.61 -0.63
N GLY A 15 3.56 6.94 0.17
CA GLY A 15 2.35 7.49 0.77
C GLY A 15 2.56 8.66 1.76
N TYR A 16 3.78 8.87 2.20
CA TYR A 16 4.17 9.92 3.16
C TYR A 16 4.75 11.17 2.48
N LEU A 17 4.47 11.35 1.19
CA LEU A 17 5.00 12.47 0.41
C LEU A 17 4.57 13.85 0.94
N ASP A 18 3.38 13.92 1.51
CA ASP A 18 2.73 15.15 1.99
C ASP A 18 2.89 16.32 1.00
N ASN A 19 3.46 17.45 1.41
CA ASN A 19 3.62 18.66 0.60
C ASN A 19 4.99 18.79 -0.09
N LEU A 20 5.89 17.79 0.05
CA LEU A 20 7.27 17.87 -0.46
C LEU A 20 7.36 18.16 -1.97
N LEU A 21 6.43 17.67 -2.77
CA LEU A 21 6.41 17.85 -4.22
C LEU A 21 5.21 18.69 -4.71
N GLY A 22 4.65 19.53 -3.85
CA GLY A 22 3.56 20.45 -4.21
C GLY A 22 2.37 19.72 -4.86
N SER A 23 1.98 20.15 -6.08
CA SER A 23 0.84 19.59 -6.79
C SER A 23 0.98 18.12 -7.22
N LYS A 24 2.18 17.55 -7.20
CA LYS A 24 2.42 16.13 -7.52
C LYS A 24 1.71 15.17 -6.57
N ARG A 25 1.44 15.60 -5.34
CA ARG A 25 0.58 14.87 -4.39
C ARG A 25 -0.84 14.60 -4.89
N ASN A 26 -1.32 15.34 -5.90
CA ASN A 26 -2.67 15.20 -6.43
C ASN A 26 -2.86 14.03 -7.41
N TYR A 27 -1.82 13.27 -7.71
CA TYR A 27 -1.88 12.14 -8.63
C TYR A 27 -2.08 10.79 -7.94
N PHE A 28 -2.11 10.75 -6.60
CA PHE A 28 -2.35 9.53 -5.85
C PHE A 28 -3.20 9.77 -4.60
N MET A 29 -3.81 8.70 -4.13
CA MET A 29 -4.57 8.64 -2.89
C MET A 29 -3.71 8.02 -1.79
N PRO A 30 -3.44 8.71 -0.67
CA PRO A 30 -2.87 8.08 0.52
C PRO A 30 -3.95 7.24 1.22
N ILE A 31 -3.68 5.96 1.41
CA ILE A 31 -4.59 5.00 2.02
C ILE A 31 -3.87 4.30 3.16
N ASN A 32 -4.45 4.33 4.36
CA ASN A 32 -3.92 3.57 5.47
C ASN A 32 -4.38 2.12 5.39
N ASN A 33 -3.45 1.21 5.43
CA ASN A 33 -3.67 -0.22 5.45
C ASN A 33 -3.12 -0.81 6.76
N TYR A 34 -3.71 -1.93 7.21
CA TYR A 34 -3.41 -2.51 8.52
C TYR A 34 -3.19 -4.01 8.42
N ILE A 35 -2.26 -4.49 9.23
CA ILE A 35 -1.92 -5.92 9.35
C ILE A 35 -1.91 -6.30 10.84
N ILE A 36 -2.30 -7.52 11.13
CA ILE A 36 -2.16 -8.17 12.43
C ILE A 36 -1.35 -9.45 12.30
N ALA A 37 -0.72 -9.86 13.40
CA ALA A 37 -0.10 -11.18 13.54
C ALA A 37 -0.61 -11.86 14.79
N THR A 38 -1.01 -13.13 14.66
CA THR A 38 -1.39 -13.97 15.79
C THR A 38 -0.16 -14.38 16.62
N GLU A 39 -0.35 -14.95 17.79
CA GLU A 39 0.63 -15.82 18.40
C GLU A 39 0.97 -17.00 17.45
N PRO A 40 2.09 -17.73 17.65
CA PRO A 40 2.39 -18.92 16.87
C PRO A 40 1.29 -19.98 17.02
N LEU A 41 0.71 -20.41 15.89
CA LEU A 41 -0.39 -21.38 15.89
C LEU A 41 0.08 -22.83 15.84
N GLY A 42 1.38 -23.05 15.61
CA GLY A 42 1.98 -24.35 15.40
C GLY A 42 1.77 -24.90 13.98
N LYS A 43 2.65 -25.80 13.59
CA LYS A 43 2.73 -26.35 12.22
C LYS A 43 1.44 -27.05 11.79
N ASP A 44 0.83 -27.82 12.67
CA ASP A 44 -0.34 -28.66 12.34
C ASP A 44 -1.55 -27.79 12.02
N LEU A 45 -1.85 -26.80 12.85
CA LEU A 45 -2.95 -25.87 12.60
C LEU A 45 -2.68 -25.00 11.38
N ALA A 46 -1.47 -24.49 11.24
CA ALA A 46 -1.09 -23.69 10.08
C ALA A 46 -1.28 -24.47 8.77
N SER A 47 -0.83 -25.74 8.71
CA SER A 47 -0.99 -26.59 7.54
C SER A 47 -2.45 -26.96 7.26
N LYS A 48 -3.30 -27.03 8.29
CA LYS A 48 -4.74 -27.25 8.13
C LYS A 48 -5.44 -26.04 7.52
N LEU A 49 -5.05 -24.84 7.93
CA LEU A 49 -5.65 -23.58 7.46
C LEU A 49 -5.18 -23.22 6.04
N ILE A 50 -3.88 -23.34 5.77
CA ILE A 50 -3.28 -23.07 4.45
C ILE A 50 -2.35 -24.22 4.08
N LYS A 51 -2.86 -25.17 3.28
CA LYS A 51 -2.20 -26.45 2.98
C LYS A 51 -0.80 -26.33 2.36
N ARG A 52 -0.52 -25.28 1.59
CA ARG A 52 0.73 -25.11 0.82
C ARG A 52 1.63 -24.01 1.34
N ASN A 53 1.40 -23.47 2.53
CA ASN A 53 2.15 -22.33 3.08
C ASN A 53 2.39 -21.21 2.04
N CYS A 54 1.36 -20.86 1.28
CA CYS A 54 1.39 -19.80 0.27
C CYS A 54 0.77 -18.51 0.82
N GLY A 55 1.06 -17.39 0.16
CA GLY A 55 0.28 -16.16 0.33
C GLY A 55 -1.07 -16.31 -0.36
N VAL A 56 -2.13 -15.88 0.31
CA VAL A 56 -3.50 -15.89 -0.21
C VAL A 56 -3.99 -14.46 -0.33
N ILE A 57 -4.63 -14.16 -1.46
CA ILE A 57 -5.30 -12.88 -1.73
C ILE A 57 -6.68 -13.22 -2.26
N ASP A 58 -7.73 -12.59 -1.73
CA ASP A 58 -9.07 -12.77 -2.25
C ASP A 58 -9.34 -11.90 -3.51
N SER A 59 -10.47 -12.13 -4.16
CA SER A 59 -10.87 -11.45 -5.40
C SER A 59 -11.72 -10.20 -5.18
N ARG A 60 -11.92 -9.76 -3.94
CA ARG A 60 -12.71 -8.55 -3.65
C ARG A 60 -11.96 -7.28 -4.02
N PHE A 61 -12.68 -6.20 -4.25
CA PHE A 61 -12.05 -4.91 -4.47
C PHE A 61 -11.26 -4.44 -3.25
N MET A 62 -11.83 -4.57 -2.06
CA MET A 62 -11.12 -4.42 -0.79
C MET A 62 -10.62 -5.79 -0.34
N ILE A 63 -9.47 -6.16 -0.85
CA ILE A 63 -8.86 -7.47 -0.66
C ILE A 63 -8.57 -7.77 0.81
N ASP A 64 -8.78 -9.02 1.22
CA ASP A 64 -8.11 -9.61 2.36
C ASP A 64 -6.92 -10.41 1.84
N TYR A 65 -5.80 -10.29 2.52
CA TYR A 65 -4.60 -11.05 2.19
C TYR A 65 -3.96 -11.59 3.46
N TYR A 66 -3.46 -12.81 3.38
CA TYR A 66 -2.89 -13.47 4.55
C TYR A 66 -1.89 -14.55 4.16
N ARG A 67 -0.99 -14.83 5.07
CA ARG A 67 0.02 -15.89 4.97
C ARG A 67 0.53 -16.25 6.34
N PHE A 68 1.21 -17.38 6.44
CA PHE A 68 1.99 -17.70 7.64
C PHE A 68 3.41 -17.12 7.58
N SER A 69 3.93 -16.71 8.74
CA SER A 69 5.34 -16.46 8.96
C SER A 69 6.10 -17.79 9.17
N GLU A 70 7.42 -17.73 9.24
CA GLU A 70 8.27 -18.88 9.46
C GLU A 70 7.97 -19.58 10.82
N ASP A 71 7.62 -18.80 11.84
CA ASP A 71 7.24 -19.28 13.18
C ASP A 71 5.73 -19.58 13.31
N TYR A 72 5.02 -19.77 12.19
CA TYR A 72 3.61 -20.16 12.11
C TYR A 72 2.63 -19.13 12.70
N ARG A 73 2.91 -17.85 12.67
CA ARG A 73 1.93 -16.79 12.95
C ARG A 73 1.10 -16.52 11.70
N LEU A 74 -0.21 -16.39 11.85
CA LEU A 74 -1.02 -15.88 10.75
C LEU A 74 -0.86 -14.37 10.68
N LEU A 75 -0.26 -13.89 9.59
CA LEU A 75 -0.25 -12.49 9.18
C LEU A 75 -1.52 -12.24 8.37
N PHE A 76 -2.38 -11.34 8.81
CA PHE A 76 -3.64 -11.02 8.14
C PHE A 76 -3.77 -9.51 7.93
N GLY A 77 -3.97 -9.09 6.68
CA GLY A 77 -4.19 -7.70 6.31
C GLY A 77 -5.39 -7.54 5.39
N GLY A 78 -5.76 -6.30 5.10
CA GLY A 78 -6.84 -6.00 4.16
C GLY A 78 -7.66 -4.76 4.47
N PRO A 79 -8.14 -4.53 5.71
CA PRO A 79 -8.93 -3.33 5.99
C PRO A 79 -8.14 -2.05 5.73
N GLU A 80 -8.82 -1.08 5.13
CA GLU A 80 -8.24 0.20 4.72
C GLU A 80 -9.05 1.38 5.25
N THR A 81 -8.36 2.51 5.47
CA THR A 81 -8.98 3.80 5.79
C THR A 81 -8.31 4.94 5.04
N ILE A 82 -9.07 6.01 4.80
CA ILE A 82 -8.57 7.25 4.16
C ILE A 82 -8.48 8.40 5.16
N THR A 83 -8.39 8.11 6.39
CA THR A 83 -8.24 9.14 7.42
C THR A 83 -6.79 9.60 7.46
N SER A 84 -6.58 10.86 7.86
CA SER A 84 -5.22 11.40 8.10
C SER A 84 -4.53 10.73 9.30
N HIS A 85 -5.28 9.95 10.09
CA HIS A 85 -4.79 9.29 11.29
C HIS A 85 -5.05 7.79 11.18
N PHE A 86 -4.17 7.01 11.76
CA PHE A 86 -4.40 5.58 11.92
C PHE A 86 -5.54 5.31 12.90
N VAL A 87 -6.25 4.18 12.71
CA VAL A 87 -7.24 3.73 13.70
C VAL A 87 -6.56 3.48 15.03
N LYS A 88 -7.21 3.88 16.13
CA LYS A 88 -6.65 3.70 17.49
C LYS A 88 -6.46 2.23 17.85
N ASP A 89 -7.38 1.37 17.44
CA ASP A 89 -7.34 -0.06 17.68
C ASP A 89 -7.31 -0.83 16.35
N ALA A 90 -6.14 -0.90 15.74
CA ALA A 90 -5.89 -1.66 14.51
C ALA A 90 -6.12 -3.17 14.74
N LYS A 91 -5.86 -3.66 15.94
CA LYS A 91 -6.04 -5.06 16.32
C LYS A 91 -7.51 -5.48 16.19
N SER A 92 -8.43 -4.78 16.86
CA SER A 92 -9.87 -5.04 16.76
C SER A 92 -10.41 -4.78 15.34
N PHE A 93 -9.89 -3.76 14.66
CA PHE A 93 -10.32 -3.39 13.32
C PHE A 93 -10.06 -4.51 12.30
N VAL A 94 -8.86 -5.11 12.31
CA VAL A 94 -8.47 -6.18 11.37
C VAL A 94 -9.02 -7.54 11.81
N SER A 95 -8.97 -7.87 13.11
CA SER A 95 -9.38 -9.19 13.59
C SER A 95 -10.84 -9.53 13.30
N LYS A 96 -11.74 -8.53 13.26
CA LYS A 96 -13.13 -8.72 12.84
C LYS A 96 -13.25 -9.32 11.43
N ARG A 97 -12.35 -8.97 10.52
CA ARG A 97 -12.31 -9.57 9.17
C ARG A 97 -11.67 -10.94 9.18
N MET A 98 -10.54 -11.10 9.89
CA MET A 98 -9.86 -12.38 10.04
C MET A 98 -10.80 -13.45 10.61
N TYR A 99 -11.61 -13.13 11.61
CA TYR A 99 -12.55 -14.09 12.23
C TYR A 99 -13.76 -14.47 11.33
N LYS A 100 -14.01 -13.73 10.26
CA LYS A 100 -14.97 -14.14 9.22
C LYS A 100 -14.38 -15.21 8.29
N VAL A 101 -13.07 -15.16 8.05
CA VAL A 101 -12.35 -16.13 7.22
C VAL A 101 -11.94 -17.34 8.05
N PHE A 102 -11.49 -17.13 9.29
CA PHE A 102 -10.99 -18.16 10.23
C PHE A 102 -11.67 -18.02 11.59
N PRO A 103 -12.93 -18.47 11.73
CA PRO A 103 -13.69 -18.35 13.00
C PRO A 103 -13.00 -19.04 14.18
N GLU A 104 -12.29 -20.13 13.93
CA GLU A 104 -11.54 -20.90 14.91
C GLU A 104 -10.38 -20.14 15.57
N LEU A 105 -9.93 -19.06 14.94
CA LEU A 105 -8.83 -18.24 15.48
C LEU A 105 -9.28 -17.25 16.56
N LYS A 106 -10.56 -17.15 16.89
CA LYS A 106 -11.07 -16.27 17.95
C LYS A 106 -10.44 -16.56 19.34
N LYS A 107 -10.03 -17.80 19.57
CA LYS A 107 -9.41 -18.24 20.83
C LYS A 107 -7.92 -17.91 20.93
N PHE A 108 -7.27 -17.53 19.84
CA PHE A 108 -5.85 -17.22 19.79
C PHE A 108 -5.61 -15.72 19.97
N LYS A 109 -4.49 -15.42 20.59
CA LYS A 109 -4.08 -14.04 20.87
C LYS A 109 -3.55 -13.37 19.60
N ILE A 110 -3.92 -12.10 19.38
CA ILE A 110 -3.26 -11.24 18.43
C ILE A 110 -2.10 -10.54 19.15
N GLU A 111 -0.88 -10.86 18.81
CA GLU A 111 0.28 -10.29 19.49
C GLU A 111 0.74 -8.98 18.87
N PHE A 112 0.71 -8.87 17.55
CA PHE A 112 1.17 -7.68 16.87
C PHE A 112 0.07 -7.08 16.00
N SER A 113 0.08 -5.76 15.90
CA SER A 113 -0.73 -5.00 14.95
C SER A 113 0.01 -3.73 14.53
N TRP A 114 -0.03 -3.42 13.25
CA TRP A 114 0.58 -2.21 12.71
C TRP A 114 -0.17 -1.71 11.49
N GLY A 115 0.17 -0.51 11.05
CA GLY A 115 -0.37 0.08 9.82
C GLY A 115 0.70 0.86 9.07
N GLY A 116 0.42 1.11 7.80
CA GLY A 116 1.25 1.92 6.93
C GLY A 116 0.40 2.64 5.89
N THR A 117 0.90 3.75 5.36
CA THR A 117 0.22 4.51 4.33
C THR A 117 0.70 4.10 2.95
N LEU A 118 -0.21 3.57 2.15
CA LEU A 118 -0.01 3.28 0.73
C LEU A 118 -0.26 4.54 -0.09
N ALA A 119 0.35 4.64 -1.26
CA ALA A 119 0.00 5.61 -2.29
C ALA A 119 -0.60 4.88 -3.49
N ILE A 120 -1.86 5.17 -3.79
CA ILE A 120 -2.61 4.52 -4.87
C ILE A 120 -2.87 5.56 -5.97
N SER A 121 -2.29 5.38 -7.16
CA SER A 121 -2.62 6.16 -8.35
C SER A 121 -3.93 5.67 -8.98
N ILE A 122 -4.62 6.52 -9.76
CA ILE A 122 -5.90 6.15 -10.38
C ILE A 122 -5.73 4.97 -11.34
N ASN A 123 -4.67 4.97 -12.14
CA ASN A 123 -4.36 3.89 -13.08
C ASN A 123 -3.57 2.73 -12.46
N ARG A 124 -3.32 2.78 -11.14
CA ARG A 124 -2.55 1.80 -10.36
C ARG A 124 -1.10 1.59 -10.82
N LEU A 125 -0.57 2.45 -11.68
CA LEU A 125 0.82 2.41 -12.12
C LEU A 125 1.69 3.32 -11.23
N PRO A 126 2.96 2.98 -11.01
CA PRO A 126 3.88 3.79 -10.21
C PRO A 126 4.22 5.10 -10.90
N ILE A 127 4.43 6.14 -10.11
CA ILE A 127 4.71 7.51 -10.60
C ILE A 127 6.20 7.78 -10.43
N PHE A 128 6.87 8.02 -11.55
CA PHE A 128 8.26 8.43 -11.60
C PHE A 128 8.35 9.84 -12.19
N GLY A 129 9.40 10.56 -11.86
CA GLY A 129 9.65 11.82 -12.52
C GLY A 129 10.84 12.59 -11.96
N THR A 130 11.17 13.65 -12.69
CA THR A 130 12.21 14.59 -12.38
C THR A 130 11.68 16.01 -12.29
N ILE A 131 12.29 16.84 -11.47
CA ILE A 131 12.06 18.28 -11.42
C ILE A 131 13.39 19.01 -11.18
N MET A 132 13.37 20.35 -11.26
CA MET A 132 14.54 21.21 -11.05
C MET A 132 15.70 20.87 -12.00
N ASN A 133 15.42 20.71 -13.29
CA ASN A 133 16.43 20.34 -14.30
C ASN A 133 17.20 19.06 -13.92
N GLN A 134 16.47 18.02 -13.57
CA GLN A 134 16.99 16.71 -13.16
C GLN A 134 17.93 16.75 -11.93
N LYS A 135 17.73 17.71 -11.02
CA LYS A 135 18.38 17.72 -9.72
C LYS A 135 17.60 16.99 -8.65
N LEU A 136 16.27 16.83 -8.84
CA LEU A 136 15.40 16.08 -7.93
C LEU A 136 14.68 14.98 -8.70
N TYR A 137 14.78 13.75 -8.20
CA TYR A 137 14.14 12.54 -8.71
C TYR A 137 13.09 12.07 -7.69
N TYR A 138 11.99 11.50 -8.17
CA TYR A 138 11.00 10.88 -7.30
C TYR A 138 10.46 9.60 -7.91
N ALA A 139 10.15 8.63 -7.02
CA ALA A 139 9.48 7.38 -7.35
C ALA A 139 8.52 7.02 -6.22
N HIS A 140 7.23 6.93 -6.52
CA HIS A 140 6.18 6.67 -5.52
C HIS A 140 4.89 6.13 -6.16
N ALA A 141 3.84 5.98 -5.34
CA ALA A 141 2.51 5.51 -5.76
C ALA A 141 2.52 4.09 -6.34
N TYR A 142 3.17 3.17 -5.64
CA TYR A 142 3.31 1.78 -6.06
C TYR A 142 2.03 0.94 -5.95
N SER A 143 0.92 1.52 -5.52
CA SER A 143 -0.43 0.94 -5.55
C SER A 143 -0.55 -0.49 -4.98
N GLY A 144 0.16 -0.77 -3.86
CA GLY A 144 0.19 -2.06 -3.19
C GLY A 144 1.36 -2.97 -3.58
N HIS A 145 2.12 -2.65 -4.64
CA HIS A 145 3.27 -3.44 -5.11
C HIS A 145 4.62 -2.89 -4.61
N GLY A 146 4.62 -2.13 -3.49
CA GLY A 146 5.75 -1.35 -3.03
C GLY A 146 7.01 -2.15 -2.73
N LEU A 147 6.91 -3.41 -2.27
CA LEU A 147 8.10 -4.20 -1.96
C LEU A 147 8.99 -4.43 -3.19
N ALA A 148 8.43 -4.94 -4.27
CA ALA A 148 9.18 -5.18 -5.52
C ALA A 148 9.48 -3.85 -6.24
N MET A 149 8.49 -2.96 -6.33
CA MET A 149 8.61 -1.72 -7.09
C MET A 149 9.54 -0.69 -6.46
N SER A 150 9.72 -0.66 -5.15
CA SER A 150 10.68 0.25 -4.52
C SER A 150 12.13 -0.14 -4.82
N ILE A 151 12.43 -1.43 -4.84
CA ILE A 151 13.75 -1.95 -5.22
C ILE A 151 14.03 -1.63 -6.68
N MET A 152 13.10 -1.96 -7.58
CA MET A 152 13.22 -1.66 -9.00
C MET A 152 13.29 -0.14 -9.25
N GLY A 153 12.46 0.64 -8.59
CA GLY A 153 12.45 2.10 -8.68
C GLY A 153 13.77 2.71 -8.24
N GLY A 154 14.34 2.23 -7.12
CA GLY A 154 15.66 2.67 -6.66
C GLY A 154 16.75 2.36 -7.68
N LYS A 155 16.74 1.16 -8.28
CA LYS A 155 17.65 0.77 -9.36
C LYS A 155 17.50 1.70 -10.57
N MET A 156 16.28 1.91 -11.07
CA MET A 156 16.02 2.78 -12.23
C MET A 156 16.47 4.23 -12.00
N VAL A 157 16.21 4.79 -10.80
CA VAL A 157 16.69 6.13 -10.43
C VAL A 157 18.22 6.19 -10.44
N ALA A 158 18.91 5.19 -9.87
CA ALA A 158 20.36 5.13 -9.85
C ALA A 158 20.93 5.01 -11.27
N GLU A 159 20.38 4.15 -12.11
CA GLU A 159 20.79 3.97 -13.50
C GLU A 159 20.58 5.26 -14.32
N LYS A 160 19.47 5.97 -14.11
CA LYS A 160 19.21 7.27 -14.75
C LYS A 160 20.24 8.33 -14.33
N ILE A 161 20.56 8.41 -13.05
CA ILE A 161 21.56 9.35 -12.53
C ILE A 161 22.95 9.08 -13.12
N LEU A 162 23.28 7.81 -13.37
CA LEU A 162 24.53 7.34 -13.93
C LEU A 162 24.56 7.28 -15.47
N ASN A 163 23.47 7.65 -16.14
CA ASN A 163 23.27 7.54 -17.59
C ASN A 163 23.50 6.11 -18.14
N LYS A 164 23.07 5.09 -17.37
CA LYS A 164 23.26 3.66 -17.72
C LYS A 164 22.05 3.01 -18.39
N SER A 165 20.86 3.60 -18.24
CA SER A 165 19.62 3.02 -18.77
C SER A 165 18.55 4.08 -18.93
N ASN A 166 17.65 3.88 -19.90
CA ASN A 166 16.47 4.72 -20.16
C ASN A 166 15.18 4.17 -19.54
N ASN A 167 15.27 3.12 -18.72
CA ASN A 167 14.07 2.51 -18.10
C ASN A 167 13.28 3.50 -17.23
N PHE A 168 13.97 4.41 -16.54
CA PHE A 168 13.33 5.48 -15.78
C PHE A 168 12.46 6.36 -16.67
N ASP A 169 12.94 6.72 -17.86
CA ASP A 169 12.24 7.61 -18.79
C ASP A 169 10.94 6.99 -19.31
N MET A 170 10.93 5.67 -19.52
CA MET A 170 9.72 4.94 -19.90
C MET A 170 8.62 5.07 -18.82
N PHE A 171 8.98 5.00 -17.55
CA PHE A 171 8.03 5.20 -16.46
C PHE A 171 7.65 6.67 -16.28
N GLU A 172 8.58 7.62 -16.49
CA GLU A 172 8.31 9.05 -16.41
C GLU A 172 7.30 9.51 -17.47
N GLN A 173 7.24 8.85 -18.63
CA GLN A 173 6.32 9.14 -19.72
C GLN A 173 4.90 8.62 -19.49
N ILE A 174 4.67 7.78 -18.48
CA ILE A 174 3.33 7.28 -18.18
C ILE A 174 2.41 8.43 -17.77
N ASN A 175 1.31 8.60 -18.50
CA ASN A 175 0.31 9.59 -18.16
C ASN A 175 -0.48 9.19 -16.91
N HIS A 176 -0.48 10.07 -15.92
CA HIS A 176 -1.24 9.88 -14.68
C HIS A 176 -2.38 10.91 -14.59
N PHE A 177 -3.51 10.46 -14.07
CA PHE A 177 -4.68 11.31 -13.88
C PHE A 177 -4.60 12.05 -12.54
N LYS A 178 -4.86 13.36 -12.57
CA LYS A 178 -5.05 14.12 -11.34
C LYS A 178 -6.37 13.73 -10.67
N ILE A 179 -6.35 13.60 -9.36
CA ILE A 179 -7.58 13.44 -8.58
C ILE A 179 -8.34 14.77 -8.64
N PRO A 180 -9.59 14.78 -9.15
CA PRO A 180 -10.40 15.99 -9.26
C PRO A 180 -10.55 16.69 -7.91
N GLY A 181 -10.45 18.03 -7.89
CA GLY A 181 -10.59 18.83 -6.67
C GLY A 181 -9.47 18.67 -5.64
N GLY A 182 -8.37 17.97 -5.98
CA GLY A 182 -7.19 17.83 -5.13
C GLY A 182 -7.50 17.26 -3.75
N ASN A 183 -6.96 17.87 -2.69
CA ASN A 183 -7.12 17.37 -1.32
C ASN A 183 -8.54 17.41 -0.79
N MET A 184 -9.35 18.37 -1.22
CA MET A 184 -10.71 18.57 -0.69
C MET A 184 -11.65 17.43 -1.10
N PHE A 185 -11.54 16.96 -2.35
CA PHE A 185 -12.44 15.93 -2.89
C PHE A 185 -11.88 14.51 -2.81
N ARG A 186 -10.64 14.31 -2.39
CA ARG A 186 -10.04 12.97 -2.24
C ARG A 186 -10.89 12.03 -1.39
N ARG A 187 -11.28 12.50 -0.18
CA ARG A 187 -12.05 11.69 0.77
C ARG A 187 -13.44 11.35 0.25
N PRO A 188 -14.27 12.32 -0.19
CA PRO A 188 -15.58 12.02 -0.75
C PRO A 188 -15.52 11.06 -1.94
N LEU A 189 -14.64 11.31 -2.92
CA LEU A 189 -14.48 10.47 -4.10
C LEU A 189 -14.12 9.02 -3.76
N TYR A 190 -13.17 8.84 -2.86
CA TYR A 190 -12.79 7.50 -2.45
C TYR A 190 -13.87 6.81 -1.62
N SER A 191 -14.54 7.53 -0.71
CA SER A 191 -15.64 6.98 0.07
C SER A 191 -16.77 6.51 -0.84
N SER A 192 -17.12 7.29 -1.85
CA SER A 192 -18.11 6.91 -2.86
C SER A 192 -17.66 5.69 -3.67
N ALA A 193 -16.40 5.64 -4.07
CA ALA A 193 -15.84 4.48 -4.77
C ALA A 193 -15.87 3.20 -3.90
N ILE A 194 -15.51 3.30 -2.62
CA ILE A 194 -15.58 2.17 -1.69
C ILE A 194 -17.03 1.67 -1.54
N ILE A 195 -18.00 2.58 -1.36
CA ILE A 195 -19.41 2.20 -1.22
C ILE A 195 -19.88 1.48 -2.48
N TYR A 196 -19.56 2.04 -3.65
CA TYR A 196 -19.89 1.44 -4.94
C TYR A 196 -19.29 0.02 -5.09
N TYR A 197 -18.00 -0.14 -4.87
CA TYR A 197 -17.34 -1.44 -5.02
C TYR A 197 -17.78 -2.45 -3.96
N ARG A 198 -18.08 -2.02 -2.72
CA ARG A 198 -18.67 -2.91 -1.71
C ARG A 198 -20.06 -3.41 -2.13
N LEU A 199 -20.84 -2.55 -2.74
CA LEU A 199 -22.14 -2.92 -3.28
C LEU A 199 -21.98 -3.94 -4.43
N MET A 200 -21.05 -3.68 -5.34
CA MET A 200 -20.74 -4.62 -6.43
C MET A 200 -20.22 -5.96 -5.92
N ASP A 201 -19.31 -5.95 -4.92
CA ASP A 201 -18.84 -7.18 -4.26
C ASP A 201 -19.99 -7.97 -3.61
N TYR A 202 -20.98 -7.27 -3.07
CA TYR A 202 -22.18 -7.90 -2.49
C TYR A 202 -23.10 -8.50 -3.57
N LEU A 203 -23.38 -7.76 -4.63
CA LEU A 203 -24.24 -8.19 -5.73
C LEU A 203 -23.65 -9.35 -6.52
N ASN A 204 -22.34 -9.38 -6.72
CA ASN A 204 -21.65 -10.48 -7.41
C ASN A 204 -21.57 -11.78 -6.58
N ARG A 205 -22.07 -11.79 -5.34
CA ARG A 205 -22.17 -12.97 -4.47
C ARG A 205 -23.57 -13.59 -4.43
N LEU A 206 -24.54 -12.89 -5.00
CA LEU A 206 -25.92 -13.37 -5.20
C LEU A 206 -26.06 -14.01 -6.57
#